data_f697f4a9f5e25ee731cc25ced270c83b
#
_entry.id   f697f4a9f5e25ee731cc25ced270c83b
#
_cell.length_a   1.000
_cell.length_b   1.000
_cell.length_c   1.000
_cell.angle_alpha   90.00
_cell.angle_beta   90.00
_cell.angle_gamma   90.00
#
_symmetry.space_group_name_H-M   'P 1'
#
loop_
_entity.id
_entity.type
_entity.pdbx_description
1 polymer ?
#
loop_
_entity_poly.entity_id
_entity_poly.type
_entity_poly.pdbx_seq_one_letter_code
_entity_poly.pdbx_strand_id
1 'polypeptide(L)'
;MRRLVALALPLCIAVAWPASAQTTDCSGGVNTSLGVSPPPVPPPAHVAPEVEHLLGDLGGIRTNLENQGIYLLLDATAEFAGNVSGGNKQGATSANQVAFEADIDWQRLAGVTGLSTHVIFVNRSGYSDSILLGDSVAPVQEIYGASGNVLVHLVSAYAELTLLDQRLDIAAGQMNVENDFASSPLYCNFMNNALCGDPKALPAGDLGHSAFPDGVWAGRIRVRLTPDTYVETGVYEVNQGLYTNQYFSTGFQTNMSQDSGVYVPVEFAYEPSIGADRLVGHYKIGFGYDSTLYKSFYSALATVPGQPTPNKSHNMQFWVLVDQMLIRQGAGDQDGIIALAGFAHNNPNVSAFAEQYFVGAIDRGFWRARPQDTIGLLFNYNTMSGTLGAVQTEQAEFGLPFSNGATGVQTHEMVLEANYSIHVYRGVDFRPEFEYVFRPNAQTNIRNAAVLGFKVNVQF
;
A
#
# COMPACT_ATOMS: atom_id res chain seq x y z
N MET A 1 -46.73 -0.53 -2.41
CA MET A 1 -46.07 0.31 -1.39
C MET A 1 -45.29 -0.59 -0.45
N ARG A 2 -44.02 -0.81 -0.73
CA ARG A 2 -43.08 -1.46 0.20
C ARG A 2 -42.06 -0.41 0.56
N ARG A 3 -42.00 -0.06 1.85
CA ARG A 3 -41.01 0.88 2.39
C ARG A 3 -39.63 0.24 2.31
N LEU A 4 -38.76 0.80 1.49
CA LEU A 4 -37.35 0.60 1.61
C LEU A 4 -36.91 1.27 2.92
N VAL A 5 -36.60 0.48 3.92
CA VAL A 5 -35.86 0.93 5.11
C VAL A 5 -34.41 1.06 4.65
N ALA A 6 -34.01 2.29 4.41
CA ALA A 6 -32.59 2.58 4.26
C ALA A 6 -31.90 2.34 5.61
N LEU A 7 -31.16 1.25 5.73
CA LEU A 7 -30.20 1.06 6.81
C LEU A 7 -29.03 2.00 6.56
N ALA A 8 -29.15 3.23 7.04
CA ALA A 8 -28.00 4.11 7.20
C ALA A 8 -27.25 3.64 8.45
N LEU A 9 -26.18 2.97 8.26
CA LEU A 9 -25.34 2.46 9.31
C LEU A 9 -24.14 3.40 9.48
N PRO A 10 -23.88 3.91 10.70
CA PRO A 10 -22.75 4.80 10.95
C PRO A 10 -21.46 4.03 10.89
N LEU A 11 -20.59 4.57 10.19
CA LEU A 11 -19.34 4.01 9.89
C LEU A 11 -18.29 4.72 10.72
N CYS A 12 -17.73 4.11 11.73
CA CYS A 12 -16.47 4.53 12.32
C CYS A 12 -15.33 3.82 11.64
N ILE A 13 -14.52 4.48 10.89
CA ILE A 13 -13.29 3.92 10.44
C ILE A 13 -12.33 3.98 11.60
N ALA A 14 -12.14 2.85 12.15
CA ALA A 14 -10.87 2.60 12.76
C ALA A 14 -9.96 2.11 11.64
N VAL A 15 -9.21 3.02 11.05
CA VAL A 15 -7.85 2.62 10.74
C VAL A 15 -7.30 2.27 12.10
N ALA A 16 -6.95 1.02 12.31
CA ALA A 16 -6.46 0.53 13.59
C ALA A 16 -5.04 1.03 13.82
N TRP A 17 -4.95 2.18 14.47
CA TRP A 17 -3.74 2.61 15.14
C TRP A 17 -3.93 2.37 16.63
N PRO A 18 -2.89 2.02 17.41
CA PRO A 18 -3.04 1.64 18.80
C PRO A 18 -3.67 2.78 19.60
N ALA A 19 -4.81 2.48 20.21
CA ALA A 19 -5.45 3.38 21.16
C ALA A 19 -4.56 3.52 22.40
N SER A 20 -4.14 4.74 22.69
CA SER A 20 -3.49 5.05 23.96
C SER A 20 -4.38 4.67 25.13
N ALA A 21 -3.84 3.89 26.07
CA ALA A 21 -4.52 3.52 27.31
C ALA A 21 -4.85 4.78 28.13
N GLN A 22 -6.13 5.09 28.26
CA GLN A 22 -6.60 6.04 29.25
C GLN A 22 -6.60 5.35 30.60
N THR A 23 -5.73 5.80 31.50
CA THR A 23 -5.81 5.48 32.92
C THR A 23 -7.01 6.18 33.52
N THR A 24 -8.02 5.42 33.95
CA THR A 24 -9.15 5.91 34.75
C THR A 24 -8.73 6.04 36.20
N ASP A 25 -8.52 7.26 36.65
CA ASP A 25 -8.51 7.57 38.09
C ASP A 25 -9.93 7.69 38.60
N CYS A 26 -10.31 6.78 39.52
CA CYS A 26 -11.54 6.87 40.27
C CYS A 26 -11.28 7.69 41.52
N SER A 27 -11.66 8.96 41.53
CA SER A 27 -11.87 9.72 42.77
C SER A 27 -13.23 10.40 42.73
N GLY A 28 -14.12 9.95 43.59
CA GLY A 28 -15.47 10.49 43.72
C GLY A 28 -15.49 11.88 44.32
N GLY A 29 -16.29 12.75 43.74
CA GLY A 29 -16.66 14.05 44.26
C GLY A 29 -17.95 14.52 43.60
N VAL A 30 -19.05 14.45 44.36
CA VAL A 30 -20.35 15.01 43.96
C VAL A 30 -20.27 16.52 44.00
N ASN A 31 -20.44 17.19 42.87
CA ASN A 31 -20.82 18.60 42.85
C ASN A 31 -21.83 18.85 41.71
N THR A 32 -23.03 19.20 42.17
CA THR A 32 -24.15 19.63 41.33
C THR A 32 -23.94 21.08 40.88
N SER A 33 -23.64 21.27 39.61
CA SER A 33 -23.96 22.52 38.90
C SER A 33 -24.33 22.15 37.48
N LEU A 34 -25.59 22.46 37.12
CA LEU A 34 -26.13 22.32 35.77
C LEU A 34 -25.50 23.33 34.82
N GLY A 35 -24.29 23.05 34.38
CA GLY A 35 -23.70 23.61 33.19
C GLY A 35 -23.56 22.47 32.18
N VAL A 36 -24.46 22.40 31.22
CA VAL A 36 -24.30 21.51 30.07
C VAL A 36 -23.09 22.03 29.28
N SER A 37 -21.90 21.50 29.60
CA SER A 37 -20.76 21.63 28.68
C SER A 37 -21.15 20.94 27.38
N PRO A 38 -20.92 21.55 26.21
CA PRO A 38 -21.10 20.83 24.98
C PRO A 38 -20.28 19.54 25.05
N PRO A 39 -20.77 18.40 24.49
CA PRO A 39 -20.00 17.17 24.47
C PRO A 39 -18.61 17.48 23.88
N PRO A 40 -17.53 16.90 24.43
CA PRO A 40 -16.21 17.09 23.85
C PRO A 40 -16.29 16.74 22.38
N VAL A 41 -15.84 17.65 21.52
CA VAL A 41 -15.72 17.39 20.09
C VAL A 41 -14.82 16.17 19.98
N PRO A 42 -15.26 15.07 19.35
CA PRO A 42 -14.39 13.92 19.16
C PRO A 42 -13.11 14.41 18.47
N PRO A 43 -11.94 13.86 18.81
CA PRO A 43 -10.72 14.21 18.11
C PRO A 43 -10.95 13.99 16.62
N PRO A 44 -10.46 14.88 15.75
CA PRO A 44 -10.56 14.68 14.31
C PRO A 44 -9.97 13.31 13.97
N ALA A 45 -10.60 12.59 13.06
CA ALA A 45 -10.10 11.32 12.57
C ALA A 45 -8.69 11.55 12.03
N HIS A 46 -7.74 10.88 12.62
CA HIS A 46 -6.36 10.68 12.19
C HIS A 46 -5.81 11.68 11.16
N VAL A 47 -5.34 12.81 11.65
CA VAL A 47 -4.63 13.76 10.80
C VAL A 47 -3.22 13.28 10.52
N ALA A 48 -2.61 12.51 11.45
CA ALA A 48 -1.27 11.95 11.28
C ALA A 48 -1.13 10.62 12.01
N PRO A 49 -0.26 9.71 11.53
CA PRO A 49 0.00 8.44 12.21
C PRO A 49 0.64 8.66 13.58
N GLU A 50 0.18 7.89 14.57
CA GLU A 50 0.84 7.83 15.88
C GLU A 50 2.08 6.94 15.79
N VAL A 51 3.26 7.55 15.81
CA VAL A 51 4.54 6.85 15.73
C VAL A 51 5.45 7.22 16.88
N GLU A 52 6.33 6.31 17.26
CA GLU A 52 7.42 6.61 18.17
C GLU A 52 8.52 7.40 17.46
N HIS A 53 9.00 8.47 18.07
CA HIS A 53 10.05 9.30 17.49
C HIS A 53 11.39 9.10 18.17
N LEU A 54 12.45 8.81 17.40
CA LEU A 54 13.82 8.65 17.90
C LEU A 54 14.27 9.84 18.74
N LEU A 55 14.01 11.06 18.28
CA LEU A 55 14.40 12.29 18.96
C LEU A 55 13.41 12.72 20.06
N GLY A 56 12.30 11.97 20.23
CA GLY A 56 11.25 12.28 21.18
C GLY A 56 10.61 13.64 20.93
N ASP A 57 10.28 14.33 22.01
CA ASP A 57 9.53 15.59 21.99
C ASP A 57 10.37 16.83 21.63
N LEU A 58 11.67 16.70 21.40
CA LEU A 58 12.58 17.82 21.11
C LEU A 58 12.45 18.98 22.13
N GLY A 59 12.28 18.65 23.40
CA GLY A 59 12.15 19.66 24.47
C GLY A 59 10.82 20.38 24.48
N GLY A 60 9.74 19.74 24.03
CA GLY A 60 8.37 20.29 23.99
C GLY A 60 7.99 20.89 22.63
N ILE A 61 8.90 20.92 21.66
CA ILE A 61 8.59 21.51 20.33
C ILE A 61 7.54 20.69 19.59
N ARG A 62 7.68 19.34 19.59
CA ARG A 62 6.74 18.44 18.91
C ARG A 62 5.34 18.58 19.51
N THR A 63 5.21 18.35 20.83
CA THR A 63 3.93 18.49 21.54
C THR A 63 3.31 19.87 21.29
N ASN A 64 4.11 20.94 21.23
CA ASN A 64 3.57 22.28 20.97
C ASN A 64 3.03 22.45 19.54
N LEU A 65 3.69 21.88 18.54
CA LEU A 65 3.20 21.87 17.15
C LEU A 65 1.93 21.02 17.02
N GLU A 66 1.92 19.82 17.57
CA GLU A 66 0.77 18.89 17.53
C GLU A 66 -0.45 19.48 18.27
N ASN A 67 -0.24 20.17 19.37
CA ASN A 67 -1.31 20.91 20.05
C ASN A 67 -1.90 22.04 19.20
N GLN A 68 -1.12 22.59 18.27
CA GLN A 68 -1.59 23.57 17.29
C GLN A 68 -2.18 22.92 16.03
N GLY A 69 -2.13 21.59 15.90
CA GLY A 69 -2.62 20.86 14.74
C GLY A 69 -1.59 20.71 13.61
N ILE A 70 -0.30 20.82 13.92
CA ILE A 70 0.79 20.64 12.94
C ILE A 70 1.56 19.38 13.32
N TYR A 71 1.54 18.37 12.45
CA TYR A 71 2.19 17.08 12.63
C TYR A 71 3.30 16.95 11.59
N LEU A 72 4.50 16.65 12.03
CA LEU A 72 5.67 16.49 11.15
C LEU A 72 6.33 15.15 11.43
N LEU A 73 6.56 14.37 10.39
CA LEU A 73 7.27 13.11 10.43
C LEU A 73 8.43 13.13 9.43
N LEU A 74 9.60 12.75 9.87
CA LEU A 74 10.72 12.40 9.01
C LEU A 74 11.01 10.92 9.23
N ASP A 75 10.89 10.13 8.16
CA ASP A 75 11.11 8.69 8.16
C ASP A 75 12.30 8.36 7.25
N ALA A 76 13.19 7.51 7.72
CA ALA A 76 14.32 7.02 6.93
C ALA A 76 14.31 5.50 6.91
N THR A 77 14.20 4.92 5.73
CA THR A 77 14.23 3.48 5.51
C THR A 77 15.43 3.09 4.65
N ALA A 78 16.17 2.09 5.09
CA ALA A 78 17.25 1.47 4.33
C ALA A 78 17.02 -0.04 4.22
N GLU A 79 17.03 -0.53 3.00
CA GLU A 79 16.87 -1.95 2.67
C GLU A 79 18.16 -2.46 2.04
N PHE A 80 18.70 -3.53 2.60
CA PHE A 80 19.83 -4.25 2.06
C PHE A 80 19.39 -5.66 1.68
N ALA A 81 19.72 -6.09 0.47
CA ALA A 81 19.44 -7.43 -0.01
C ALA A 81 20.66 -8.01 -0.73
N GLY A 82 20.91 -9.29 -0.54
CA GLY A 82 21.98 -10.01 -1.21
C GLY A 82 21.50 -11.37 -1.71
N ASN A 83 21.57 -11.55 -3.04
CA ASN A 83 21.30 -12.82 -3.69
C ASN A 83 22.49 -13.77 -3.46
N VAL A 84 22.31 -14.74 -2.57
CA VAL A 84 23.34 -15.71 -2.19
C VAL A 84 23.36 -16.96 -3.06
N SER A 85 22.26 -17.22 -3.80
CA SER A 85 22.23 -18.34 -4.76
C SER A 85 21.15 -18.12 -5.83
N GLY A 86 21.37 -18.65 -7.01
CA GLY A 86 20.40 -18.61 -8.13
C GLY A 86 20.35 -17.24 -8.82
N GLY A 87 19.21 -16.92 -9.45
CA GLY A 87 19.07 -15.74 -10.28
C GLY A 87 20.03 -15.70 -11.47
N ASN A 88 20.13 -14.55 -12.11
CA ASN A 88 21.08 -14.29 -13.19
C ASN A 88 22.50 -14.04 -12.67
N LYS A 89 22.61 -13.31 -11.55
CA LYS A 89 23.90 -12.98 -10.89
C LYS A 89 23.73 -13.00 -9.38
N GLN A 90 24.79 -13.38 -8.68
CA GLN A 90 24.92 -13.20 -7.25
C GLN A 90 25.53 -11.82 -6.97
N GLY A 91 25.13 -11.22 -5.88
CA GLY A 91 25.60 -9.90 -5.45
C GLY A 91 24.75 -9.36 -4.32
N ALA A 92 24.93 -8.09 -4.03
CA ALA A 92 24.15 -7.40 -3.00
C ALA A 92 23.95 -5.95 -3.41
N THR A 93 22.83 -5.39 -2.98
CA THR A 93 22.41 -4.03 -3.26
C THR A 93 21.84 -3.36 -2.03
N SER A 94 21.62 -2.07 -2.11
CA SER A 94 20.84 -1.34 -1.13
C SER A 94 19.86 -0.38 -1.82
N ALA A 95 18.68 -0.28 -1.25
CA ALA A 95 17.66 0.67 -1.60
C ALA A 95 17.35 1.53 -0.37
N ASN A 96 17.28 2.83 -0.54
CA ASN A 96 17.13 3.76 0.57
C ASN A 96 16.05 4.79 0.25
N GLN A 97 15.26 5.16 1.25
CA GLN A 97 14.25 6.20 1.18
C GLN A 97 14.34 7.09 2.41
N VAL A 98 14.18 8.39 2.20
CA VAL A 98 13.88 9.35 3.26
C VAL A 98 12.57 10.04 2.88
N ALA A 99 11.57 9.90 3.73
CA ALA A 99 10.26 10.52 3.57
C ALA A 99 10.11 11.68 4.55
N PHE A 100 9.52 12.77 4.10
CA PHE A 100 9.06 13.86 4.94
C PHE A 100 7.55 14.00 4.75
N GLU A 101 6.81 13.96 5.85
CA GLU A 101 5.36 14.11 5.88
C GLU A 101 4.99 15.32 6.75
N ALA A 102 4.02 16.09 6.30
CA ALA A 102 3.45 17.22 7.02
C ALA A 102 1.93 17.17 6.91
N ASP A 103 1.28 17.00 8.07
CA ASP A 103 -0.17 16.98 8.19
C ASP A 103 -0.65 18.15 9.02
N ILE A 104 -1.71 18.82 8.56
CA ILE A 104 -2.26 19.99 9.24
C ILE A 104 -3.74 19.76 9.54
N ASP A 105 -4.07 19.76 10.81
CA ASP A 105 -5.43 19.84 11.33
C ASP A 105 -5.88 21.33 11.37
N TRP A 106 -6.62 21.74 10.37
CA TRP A 106 -7.11 23.12 10.28
C TRP A 106 -8.17 23.47 11.33
N GLN A 107 -8.81 22.46 11.94
CA GLN A 107 -9.72 22.73 13.05
C GLN A 107 -8.94 23.23 14.26
N ARG A 108 -7.81 22.62 14.59
CA ARG A 108 -6.93 23.06 15.68
C ARG A 108 -6.20 24.35 15.34
N LEU A 109 -5.67 24.44 14.12
CA LEU A 109 -4.83 25.57 13.69
C LEU A 109 -5.64 26.85 13.46
N ALA A 110 -6.83 26.76 12.83
CA ALA A 110 -7.58 27.91 12.33
C ALA A 110 -9.10 27.83 12.59
N GLY A 111 -9.60 26.82 13.28
CA GLY A 111 -11.03 26.66 13.59
C GLY A 111 -11.87 26.17 12.40
N VAL A 112 -11.26 25.64 11.34
CA VAL A 112 -11.97 25.11 10.17
C VAL A 112 -12.31 23.64 10.42
N THR A 113 -13.54 23.41 10.85
CA THR A 113 -14.00 22.07 11.29
C THR A 113 -13.87 21.01 10.22
N GLY A 114 -13.24 19.89 10.57
CA GLY A 114 -13.12 18.68 9.78
C GLY A 114 -12.16 18.78 8.59
N LEU A 115 -11.50 19.91 8.35
CA LEU A 115 -10.53 20.05 7.28
C LEU A 115 -9.13 19.65 7.75
N SER A 116 -8.47 18.82 6.95
CA SER A 116 -7.03 18.52 7.05
C SER A 116 -6.33 18.66 5.70
N THR A 117 -5.02 18.83 5.71
CA THR A 117 -4.19 18.79 4.51
C THR A 117 -2.96 17.94 4.77
N HIS A 118 -2.54 17.20 3.73
CA HIS A 118 -1.49 16.19 3.81
C HIS A 118 -0.49 16.42 2.68
N VAL A 119 0.80 16.41 3.01
CA VAL A 119 1.87 16.56 2.02
C VAL A 119 2.99 15.58 2.34
N ILE A 120 3.37 14.77 1.35
CA ILE A 120 4.46 13.80 1.49
C ILE A 120 5.49 14.01 0.38
N PHE A 121 6.76 14.10 0.79
CA PHE A 121 7.91 14.11 -0.12
C PHE A 121 8.82 12.94 0.19
N VAL A 122 9.47 12.39 -0.85
CA VAL A 122 10.49 11.37 -0.68
C VAL A 122 11.77 11.68 -1.46
N ASN A 123 12.89 11.24 -0.89
CA ASN A 123 14.15 11.01 -1.57
C ASN A 123 14.33 9.51 -1.70
N ARG A 124 14.74 9.01 -2.87
CA ARG A 124 15.07 7.59 -3.08
C ARG A 124 16.44 7.45 -3.73
N SER A 125 17.24 6.50 -3.25
CA SER A 125 18.58 6.24 -3.77
C SER A 125 18.94 4.76 -3.67
N GLY A 126 19.80 4.30 -4.59
CA GLY A 126 20.22 2.90 -4.68
C GLY A 126 19.50 2.13 -5.77
N TYR A 127 19.33 0.83 -5.61
CA TYR A 127 18.57 -0.05 -6.52
C TYR A 127 18.30 -1.41 -5.87
N SER A 128 17.24 -2.08 -6.33
CA SER A 128 16.83 -3.40 -5.83
C SER A 128 17.77 -4.51 -6.34
N ASP A 129 17.97 -5.53 -5.52
CA ASP A 129 18.67 -6.78 -5.88
C ASP A 129 17.96 -7.56 -6.99
N SER A 130 16.70 -7.28 -7.24
CA SER A 130 15.93 -7.83 -8.38
C SER A 130 16.61 -7.63 -9.74
N ILE A 131 17.40 -6.56 -9.91
CA ILE A 131 18.23 -6.36 -11.10
C ILE A 131 19.26 -7.50 -11.27
N LEU A 132 19.85 -7.97 -10.18
CA LEU A 132 20.80 -9.08 -10.19
C LEU A 132 20.10 -10.43 -10.36
N LEU A 133 18.90 -10.58 -9.76
CA LEU A 133 18.08 -11.76 -9.99
C LEU A 133 17.63 -11.85 -11.46
N GLY A 134 17.41 -10.73 -12.12
CA GLY A 134 16.74 -10.64 -13.41
C GLY A 134 15.22 -10.75 -13.26
N ASP A 135 14.69 -10.18 -12.19
CA ASP A 135 13.29 -10.22 -11.80
C ASP A 135 12.65 -8.83 -11.83
N SER A 136 11.41 -8.75 -12.28
CA SER A 136 10.58 -7.54 -12.27
C SER A 136 9.13 -7.82 -11.86
N VAL A 137 8.81 -9.06 -11.48
CA VAL A 137 7.45 -9.46 -11.11
C VAL A 137 7.17 -9.13 -9.65
N ALA A 138 8.04 -9.56 -8.74
CA ALA A 138 7.92 -9.23 -7.32
C ALA A 138 9.29 -8.73 -6.80
N PRO A 139 9.62 -7.45 -6.97
CA PRO A 139 10.90 -6.91 -6.52
C PRO A 139 11.21 -7.22 -5.07
N VAL A 140 12.42 -7.71 -4.83
CA VAL A 140 12.94 -8.10 -3.50
C VAL A 140 12.83 -6.96 -2.49
N GLN A 141 13.05 -5.72 -2.95
CA GLN A 141 13.01 -4.53 -2.09
C GLN A 141 11.89 -3.59 -2.54
N GLU A 142 10.97 -3.29 -1.65
CA GLU A 142 9.75 -2.53 -1.93
C GLU A 142 10.04 -1.10 -2.38
N ILE A 143 11.11 -0.47 -1.88
CA ILE A 143 11.49 0.91 -2.24
C ILE A 143 11.62 1.09 -3.76
N TYR A 144 11.90 0.03 -4.50
CA TYR A 144 12.03 0.06 -5.95
C TYR A 144 10.91 -0.67 -6.69
N GLY A 145 9.77 -0.83 -6.06
CA GLY A 145 8.57 -1.39 -6.67
C GLY A 145 7.96 -0.50 -7.75
N ALA A 146 8.10 0.82 -7.61
CA ALA A 146 7.69 1.86 -8.56
C ALA A 146 8.76 2.95 -8.56
N SER A 147 8.83 3.79 -9.56
CA SER A 147 9.81 4.88 -9.73
C SER A 147 11.27 4.53 -9.38
N GLY A 148 12.23 5.22 -9.92
CA GLY A 148 13.65 5.01 -9.65
C GLY A 148 14.22 5.97 -8.61
N ASN A 149 15.52 6.26 -8.74
CA ASN A 149 16.20 7.26 -7.93
C ASN A 149 15.61 8.65 -8.16
N VAL A 150 15.24 9.33 -7.08
CA VAL A 150 14.70 10.68 -7.08
C VAL A 150 15.34 11.49 -5.97
N LEU A 151 15.70 12.75 -6.27
CA LEU A 151 16.28 13.64 -5.26
C LEU A 151 15.20 14.17 -4.33
N VAL A 152 14.09 14.66 -4.88
CA VAL A 152 12.88 15.10 -4.18
C VAL A 152 11.71 14.76 -5.07
N HIS A 153 10.77 13.98 -4.56
CA HIS A 153 9.56 13.60 -5.26
C HIS A 153 8.36 13.95 -4.38
N LEU A 154 7.41 14.70 -4.93
CA LEU A 154 6.12 14.95 -4.29
C LEU A 154 5.23 13.73 -4.48
N VAL A 155 5.04 12.97 -3.43
CA VAL A 155 4.18 11.78 -3.43
C VAL A 155 2.72 12.15 -3.43
N SER A 156 2.35 12.99 -2.46
CA SER A 156 0.97 13.44 -2.30
C SER A 156 0.91 14.88 -1.81
N ALA A 157 -0.13 15.59 -2.23
CA ALA A 157 -0.53 16.91 -1.73
C ALA A 157 -2.04 17.04 -1.89
N TYR A 158 -2.79 16.80 -0.84
CA TYR A 158 -4.25 16.79 -0.90
C TYR A 158 -4.89 17.40 0.34
N ALA A 159 -6.15 17.78 0.21
CA ALA A 159 -7.01 18.18 1.31
C ALA A 159 -8.06 17.10 1.55
N GLU A 160 -8.38 16.86 2.81
CA GLU A 160 -9.44 15.95 3.24
C GLU A 160 -10.45 16.71 4.11
N LEU A 161 -11.72 16.47 3.88
CA LEU A 161 -12.83 17.05 4.62
C LEU A 161 -13.67 15.93 5.23
N THR A 162 -13.63 15.82 6.56
CA THR A 162 -14.41 14.87 7.35
C THR A 162 -15.68 15.53 7.88
N LEU A 163 -16.83 14.98 7.54
CA LEU A 163 -18.16 15.52 7.82
C LEU A 163 -19.06 14.48 8.52
N LEU A 164 -20.22 14.95 9.01
CA LEU A 164 -21.30 14.11 9.54
C LEU A 164 -20.82 13.16 10.65
N ASP A 165 -20.11 13.68 11.65
CA ASP A 165 -19.53 12.91 12.74
C ASP A 165 -18.67 11.74 12.20
N GLN A 166 -17.75 12.04 11.28
CA GLN A 166 -16.81 11.09 10.67
C GLN A 166 -17.47 10.03 9.76
N ARG A 167 -18.70 10.27 9.29
CA ARG A 167 -19.38 9.36 8.37
C ARG A 167 -19.11 9.61 6.90
N LEU A 168 -18.62 10.78 6.58
CA LEU A 168 -18.34 11.19 5.21
C LEU A 168 -16.97 11.84 5.14
N ASP A 169 -16.07 11.23 4.38
CA ASP A 169 -14.75 11.76 4.07
C ASP A 169 -14.65 12.05 2.58
N ILE A 170 -14.23 13.25 2.25
CA ILE A 170 -14.00 13.70 0.88
C ILE A 170 -12.57 14.18 0.79
N ALA A 171 -11.77 13.60 -0.09
CA ALA A 171 -10.40 14.01 -0.34
C ALA A 171 -10.23 14.43 -1.79
N ALA A 172 -9.37 15.43 -2.03
CA ALA A 172 -9.02 15.87 -3.38
C ALA A 172 -7.63 16.50 -3.41
N GLY A 173 -6.90 16.22 -4.49
CA GLY A 173 -5.55 16.73 -4.72
C GLY A 173 -4.70 15.75 -5.49
N GLN A 174 -3.40 15.77 -5.24
CA GLN A 174 -2.48 14.76 -5.75
C GLN A 174 -2.41 13.59 -4.76
N MET A 175 -2.86 12.42 -5.18
CA MET A 175 -3.02 11.21 -4.36
C MET A 175 -2.62 9.99 -5.17
N ASN A 176 -2.32 8.87 -4.52
CA ASN A 176 -2.21 7.58 -5.20
C ASN A 176 -3.35 6.64 -4.76
N VAL A 177 -3.70 5.68 -5.62
CA VAL A 177 -4.77 4.72 -5.37
C VAL A 177 -4.43 3.83 -4.20
N GLU A 178 -3.18 3.36 -4.12
CA GLU A 178 -2.68 2.44 -3.10
C GLU A 178 -2.91 2.94 -1.66
N ASN A 179 -2.87 4.25 -1.42
CA ASN A 179 -3.09 4.78 -0.06
C ASN A 179 -4.52 4.57 0.45
N ASP A 180 -5.48 4.52 -0.46
CA ASP A 180 -6.90 4.43 -0.10
C ASP A 180 -7.48 3.02 -0.36
N PHE A 181 -7.15 2.41 -1.51
CA PHE A 181 -7.77 1.17 -1.99
C PHE A 181 -6.80 0.00 -1.95
N ALA A 182 -7.32 -1.21 -1.77
CA ALA A 182 -6.59 -2.48 -1.80
C ALA A 182 -5.42 -2.57 -0.80
N SER A 183 -5.36 -1.73 0.20
CA SER A 183 -4.23 -1.60 1.13
C SER A 183 -4.52 -2.16 2.52
N SER A 184 -3.46 -2.47 3.25
CA SER A 184 -3.49 -2.77 4.68
C SER A 184 -2.19 -2.27 5.33
N PRO A 185 -2.24 -1.66 6.54
CA PRO A 185 -1.04 -1.24 7.26
C PRO A 185 -0.13 -2.41 7.64
N LEU A 186 -0.62 -3.64 7.53
CA LEU A 186 0.11 -4.86 7.85
C LEU A 186 1.05 -5.30 6.72
N TYR A 187 0.81 -4.86 5.48
CA TYR A 187 1.52 -5.39 4.31
C TYR A 187 3.01 -5.02 4.31
N CYS A 188 3.38 -3.83 4.77
CA CYS A 188 4.78 -3.41 4.87
C CYS A 188 5.53 -4.01 6.09
N ASN A 189 4.94 -5.02 6.78
CA ASN A 189 5.71 -5.94 7.60
C ASN A 189 6.64 -6.84 6.77
N PHE A 190 6.48 -6.85 5.45
CA PHE A 190 7.30 -7.57 4.48
C PHE A 190 8.15 -6.59 3.66
N MET A 191 9.35 -7.01 3.23
CA MET A 191 10.22 -6.18 2.38
C MET A 191 9.97 -6.42 0.91
N ASN A 192 9.53 -7.63 0.54
CA ASN A 192 9.23 -7.94 -0.85
C ASN A 192 8.06 -7.09 -1.36
N ASN A 193 8.24 -6.47 -2.51
CA ASN A 193 7.21 -5.61 -3.13
C ASN A 193 5.99 -6.38 -3.66
N ALA A 194 5.93 -7.69 -3.49
CA ALA A 194 4.71 -8.44 -3.79
C ALA A 194 3.51 -7.96 -2.98
N LEU A 195 3.74 -7.40 -1.79
CA LEU A 195 2.65 -7.04 -0.88
C LEU A 195 2.80 -5.66 -0.20
N CYS A 196 4.02 -5.13 0.03
CA CYS A 196 4.14 -3.83 0.74
C CYS A 196 3.43 -2.72 -0.06
N GLY A 197 2.50 -2.05 0.62
CA GLY A 197 1.54 -1.10 0.07
C GLY A 197 0.22 -1.82 -0.29
N ASP A 198 0.17 -2.44 -1.44
CA ASP A 198 -0.96 -3.22 -1.94
C ASP A 198 -0.49 -4.48 -2.71
N PRO A 199 -1.40 -5.39 -3.11
CA PRO A 199 -1.03 -6.52 -3.96
C PRO A 199 -0.40 -6.06 -5.28
N LYS A 200 0.85 -6.40 -5.50
CA LYS A 200 1.69 -5.97 -6.64
C LYS A 200 1.03 -6.11 -8.01
N ALA A 201 0.17 -7.13 -8.17
CA ALA A 201 -0.54 -7.33 -9.43
C ALA A 201 -1.47 -6.17 -9.79
N LEU A 202 -1.95 -5.38 -8.83
CA LEU A 202 -2.83 -4.24 -9.09
C LEU A 202 -2.06 -3.09 -9.75
N PRO A 203 -1.06 -2.44 -9.11
CA PRO A 203 -0.35 -1.33 -9.73
C PRO A 203 0.54 -1.77 -10.90
N ALA A 204 1.14 -2.96 -10.87
CA ALA A 204 1.94 -3.46 -11.98
C ALA A 204 1.10 -3.95 -13.16
N GLY A 205 -0.18 -4.23 -12.93
CA GLY A 205 -1.13 -4.67 -13.94
C GLY A 205 -1.94 -3.55 -14.59
N ASP A 206 -1.99 -2.37 -13.97
CA ASP A 206 -2.77 -1.24 -14.45
C ASP A 206 -2.10 0.09 -14.12
N LEU A 207 -1.82 0.90 -15.13
CA LEU A 207 -1.24 2.23 -14.95
C LEU A 207 -2.17 3.17 -14.16
N GLY A 208 -3.48 2.95 -14.24
CA GLY A 208 -4.48 3.73 -13.51
C GLY A 208 -4.48 3.46 -12.01
N HIS A 209 -3.99 2.29 -11.60
CA HIS A 209 -3.79 1.96 -10.18
C HIS A 209 -2.44 2.52 -9.71
N SER A 210 -2.37 3.83 -9.51
CA SER A 210 -1.13 4.50 -9.11
C SER A 210 -0.69 4.06 -7.71
N ALA A 211 0.61 3.77 -7.58
CA ALA A 211 1.23 3.31 -6.35
C ALA A 211 2.24 4.32 -5.81
N PHE A 212 2.55 4.25 -4.53
CA PHE A 212 3.61 5.05 -3.91
C PHE A 212 4.97 4.82 -4.63
N PRO A 213 5.73 5.87 -4.99
CA PRO A 213 5.54 7.28 -4.61
C PRO A 213 4.81 8.13 -5.66
N ASP A 214 4.22 7.55 -6.67
CA ASP A 214 3.70 8.25 -7.85
C ASP A 214 2.23 8.64 -7.67
N GLY A 215 1.99 9.86 -7.15
CA GLY A 215 0.65 10.43 -7.02
C GLY A 215 0.13 11.04 -8.32
N VAL A 216 -1.18 11.04 -8.49
CA VAL A 216 -1.91 11.61 -9.62
C VAL A 216 -3.01 12.54 -9.14
N TRP A 217 -3.56 13.39 -10.00
CA TRP A 217 -4.73 14.19 -9.65
C TRP A 217 -5.93 13.28 -9.42
N ALA A 218 -6.58 13.47 -8.27
CA ALA A 218 -7.64 12.58 -7.83
C ALA A 218 -8.68 13.27 -6.94
N GLY A 219 -9.82 12.60 -6.82
CA GLY A 219 -10.81 12.88 -5.78
C GLY A 219 -11.43 11.56 -5.29
N ARG A 220 -11.58 11.42 -3.99
CA ARG A 220 -12.12 10.25 -3.31
C ARG A 220 -13.27 10.66 -2.40
N ILE A 221 -14.26 9.80 -2.28
CA ILE A 221 -15.32 9.88 -1.28
C ILE A 221 -15.44 8.54 -0.55
N ARG A 222 -15.50 8.59 0.78
CA ARG A 222 -15.70 7.44 1.64
C ARG A 222 -16.91 7.68 2.52
N VAL A 223 -17.83 6.71 2.55
CA VAL A 223 -19.06 6.78 3.34
C VAL A 223 -19.09 5.62 4.32
N ARG A 224 -19.11 5.93 5.59
CA ARG A 224 -19.30 4.96 6.64
C ARG A 224 -20.76 4.60 6.81
N LEU A 225 -21.10 3.33 6.57
CA LEU A 225 -22.47 2.81 6.68
C LEU A 225 -22.78 2.32 8.10
N THR A 226 -21.80 1.75 8.81
CA THR A 226 -21.87 1.32 10.23
C THR A 226 -20.56 1.66 10.94
N PRO A 227 -20.42 1.49 12.25
CA PRO A 227 -19.11 1.55 12.91
C PRO A 227 -18.07 0.63 12.29
N ASP A 228 -18.50 -0.49 11.72
CA ASP A 228 -17.62 -1.55 11.23
C ASP A 228 -17.64 -1.68 9.70
N THR A 229 -18.33 -0.81 8.93
CA THR A 229 -18.39 -0.94 7.47
C THR A 229 -18.28 0.39 6.74
N TYR A 230 -17.58 0.43 5.62
CA TYR A 230 -17.58 1.56 4.70
C TYR A 230 -17.69 1.14 3.23
N VAL A 231 -18.07 2.09 2.41
CA VAL A 231 -17.93 2.06 0.96
C VAL A 231 -17.15 3.28 0.54
N GLU A 232 -16.20 3.10 -0.34
CA GLU A 232 -15.47 4.21 -0.93
C GLU A 232 -15.33 4.06 -2.44
N THR A 233 -15.17 5.19 -3.10
CA THR A 233 -14.91 5.30 -4.52
C THR A 233 -14.12 6.57 -4.80
N GLY A 234 -13.44 6.61 -5.95
CA GLY A 234 -12.66 7.76 -6.36
C GLY A 234 -12.58 7.86 -7.88
N VAL A 235 -12.01 8.96 -8.33
CA VAL A 235 -11.63 9.18 -9.72
C VAL A 235 -10.18 9.64 -9.71
N TYR A 236 -9.33 8.90 -10.37
CA TYR A 236 -7.89 9.12 -10.45
C TYR A 236 -7.49 9.31 -11.91
N GLU A 237 -6.62 10.27 -12.16
CA GLU A 237 -6.03 10.50 -13.49
C GLU A 237 -5.21 9.28 -13.93
N VAL A 238 -5.28 8.90 -15.20
CA VAL A 238 -4.37 7.91 -15.80
C VAL A 238 -3.42 8.63 -16.73
N ASN A 239 -2.18 8.82 -16.27
CA ASN A 239 -1.15 9.54 -17.00
C ASN A 239 -0.09 8.57 -17.55
N GLN A 240 0.01 8.45 -18.87
CA GLN A 240 0.94 7.55 -19.57
C GLN A 240 2.42 7.92 -19.36
N GLY A 241 2.70 9.13 -18.89
CA GLY A 241 4.05 9.60 -18.60
C GLY A 241 4.56 9.21 -17.22
N LEU A 242 3.72 8.69 -16.33
CA LEU A 242 4.00 8.52 -14.91
C LEU A 242 5.30 7.75 -14.63
N TYR A 243 5.58 6.68 -15.38
CA TYR A 243 6.78 5.86 -15.24
C TYR A 243 7.79 6.00 -16.39
N THR A 244 7.48 6.79 -17.42
CA THR A 244 8.30 6.85 -18.66
C THR A 244 8.93 8.21 -18.88
N ASN A 245 8.42 9.26 -18.26
CA ASN A 245 8.88 10.63 -18.45
C ASN A 245 9.67 11.10 -17.22
N GLN A 246 10.95 11.44 -17.44
CA GLN A 246 11.81 11.97 -16.38
C GLN A 246 11.25 13.24 -15.71
N TYR A 247 10.38 13.99 -16.37
CA TYR A 247 9.68 15.13 -15.81
C TYR A 247 8.76 14.73 -14.64
N PHE A 248 8.09 13.58 -14.73
CA PHE A 248 7.22 13.06 -13.68
C PHE A 248 7.98 12.40 -12.51
N SER A 249 9.27 12.15 -12.66
CA SER A 249 10.10 11.61 -11.58
C SER A 249 10.20 12.51 -10.34
N THR A 250 9.76 13.76 -10.43
CA THR A 250 9.70 14.71 -9.30
C THR A 250 8.33 14.74 -8.61
N GLY A 251 7.31 14.09 -9.17
CA GLY A 251 5.93 14.15 -8.67
C GLY A 251 5.20 15.48 -8.87
N PHE A 252 5.86 16.53 -9.38
CA PHE A 252 5.21 17.82 -9.66
C PHE A 252 4.49 17.79 -11.01
N GLN A 253 3.29 17.22 -11.01
CA GLN A 253 2.50 17.02 -12.22
C GLN A 253 1.64 18.25 -12.55
N THR A 254 2.08 19.02 -13.52
CA THR A 254 1.29 20.17 -14.04
C THR A 254 0.91 19.99 -15.50
N ASN A 255 1.38 18.93 -16.16
CA ASN A 255 1.17 18.69 -17.59
C ASN A 255 0.26 17.48 -17.82
N MET A 256 -0.97 17.75 -18.19
CA MET A 256 -1.99 16.74 -18.54
C MET A 256 -1.92 16.26 -19.99
N SER A 257 -0.84 16.57 -20.74
CA SER A 257 -0.75 16.18 -22.16
C SER A 257 -0.61 14.68 -22.41
N GLN A 258 -0.33 13.90 -21.36
CA GLN A 258 -0.20 12.45 -21.43
C GLN A 258 -1.35 11.71 -20.75
N ASP A 259 -2.39 12.42 -20.35
CA ASP A 259 -3.58 11.82 -19.79
C ASP A 259 -4.30 10.99 -20.85
N SER A 260 -4.65 9.77 -20.47
CA SER A 260 -5.26 8.81 -21.38
C SER A 260 -6.65 8.37 -20.95
N GLY A 261 -7.00 8.64 -19.69
CA GLY A 261 -8.28 8.24 -19.12
C GLY A 261 -8.39 8.56 -17.64
N VAL A 262 -9.34 7.89 -17.01
CA VAL A 262 -9.55 7.91 -15.58
C VAL A 262 -9.66 6.48 -15.04
N TYR A 263 -9.11 6.27 -13.85
CA TYR A 263 -9.29 5.05 -13.08
C TYR A 263 -10.34 5.29 -12.01
N VAL A 264 -11.30 4.39 -11.90
CA VAL A 264 -12.42 4.49 -10.95
C VAL A 264 -12.44 3.23 -10.08
N PRO A 265 -11.86 3.26 -8.90
CA PRO A 265 -11.97 2.19 -7.91
C PRO A 265 -13.27 2.31 -7.11
N VAL A 266 -13.80 1.17 -6.69
CA VAL A 266 -14.87 1.05 -5.69
C VAL A 266 -14.48 -0.06 -4.72
N GLU A 267 -14.51 0.22 -3.42
CA GLU A 267 -14.20 -0.76 -2.37
C GLU A 267 -15.29 -0.76 -1.30
N PHE A 268 -15.67 -1.96 -0.86
CA PHE A 268 -16.44 -2.19 0.35
C PHE A 268 -15.53 -2.84 1.39
N ALA A 269 -15.56 -2.34 2.61
CA ALA A 269 -14.83 -2.91 3.73
C ALA A 269 -15.73 -3.22 4.93
N TYR A 270 -15.38 -4.32 5.60
CA TYR A 270 -15.98 -4.72 6.88
C TYR A 270 -14.84 -4.94 7.90
N GLU A 271 -14.85 -4.17 8.98
CA GLU A 271 -13.78 -4.06 9.98
C GLU A 271 -14.29 -4.43 11.39
N PRO A 272 -14.65 -5.70 11.64
CA PRO A 272 -15.20 -6.12 12.92
C PRO A 272 -14.15 -6.28 14.02
N SER A 273 -14.59 -6.13 15.27
CA SER A 273 -13.90 -6.63 16.45
C SER A 273 -14.64 -7.84 17.02
N ILE A 274 -14.12 -9.04 16.81
CA ILE A 274 -14.83 -10.31 17.03
C ILE A 274 -14.61 -10.85 18.45
N GLY A 275 -15.69 -11.28 19.10
CA GLY A 275 -15.66 -12.01 20.37
C GLY A 275 -15.30 -11.16 21.59
N ALA A 276 -15.10 -11.82 22.73
CA ALA A 276 -14.78 -11.18 24.01
C ALA A 276 -13.37 -10.54 23.99
N ASP A 277 -12.45 -11.13 23.23
CA ASP A 277 -11.07 -10.65 23.10
C ASP A 277 -10.94 -9.53 22.07
N ARG A 278 -12.06 -9.10 21.44
CA ARG A 278 -12.09 -8.04 20.43
C ARG A 278 -11.04 -8.24 19.34
N LEU A 279 -11.04 -9.41 18.73
CA LEU A 279 -10.10 -9.78 17.66
C LEU A 279 -10.41 -8.95 16.43
N VAL A 280 -9.49 -8.06 16.06
CA VAL A 280 -9.64 -7.13 14.94
C VAL A 280 -9.50 -7.89 13.63
N GLY A 281 -10.39 -7.60 12.68
CA GLY A 281 -10.33 -8.13 11.32
C GLY A 281 -10.65 -7.05 10.30
N HIS A 282 -10.07 -7.16 9.10
CA HIS A 282 -10.37 -6.31 7.96
C HIS A 282 -10.66 -7.19 6.75
N TYR A 283 -11.82 -7.00 6.16
CA TYR A 283 -12.31 -7.75 5.01
C TYR A 283 -12.68 -6.75 3.93
N LYS A 284 -11.97 -6.78 2.81
CA LYS A 284 -12.15 -5.83 1.72
C LYS A 284 -12.49 -6.56 0.43
N ILE A 285 -13.41 -6.01 -0.33
CA ILE A 285 -13.73 -6.43 -1.69
C ILE A 285 -13.82 -5.18 -2.56
N GLY A 286 -13.11 -5.18 -3.68
CA GLY A 286 -13.09 -4.03 -4.54
C GLY A 286 -12.99 -4.36 -6.02
N PHE A 287 -13.29 -3.36 -6.82
CA PHE A 287 -13.27 -3.38 -8.27
C PHE A 287 -12.70 -2.06 -8.78
N GLY A 288 -11.84 -2.14 -9.80
CA GLY A 288 -11.25 -0.99 -10.49
C GLY A 288 -11.58 -1.03 -11.97
N TYR A 289 -11.90 0.13 -12.54
CA TYR A 289 -12.11 0.31 -13.99
C TYR A 289 -11.22 1.42 -14.50
N ASP A 290 -10.35 1.10 -15.45
CA ASP A 290 -9.56 2.08 -16.20
C ASP A 290 -10.19 2.33 -17.57
N SER A 291 -10.54 3.58 -17.84
CA SER A 291 -11.15 4.01 -19.08
C SER A 291 -10.17 4.14 -20.25
N THR A 292 -8.87 4.00 -20.00
CA THR A 292 -7.81 4.01 -21.01
C THR A 292 -7.96 2.81 -21.97
N LEU A 293 -7.69 3.03 -23.23
CA LEU A 293 -7.69 1.97 -24.24
C LEU A 293 -6.29 1.43 -24.47
N TYR A 294 -5.98 0.33 -23.82
CA TYR A 294 -4.71 -0.38 -23.94
C TYR A 294 -4.70 -1.30 -25.17
N LYS A 295 -3.56 -1.38 -25.85
CA LYS A 295 -3.34 -2.35 -26.93
C LYS A 295 -3.19 -3.74 -26.35
N SER A 296 -3.84 -4.75 -26.95
CA SER A 296 -3.59 -6.14 -26.59
C SER A 296 -2.15 -6.57 -26.89
N PHE A 297 -1.65 -7.59 -26.20
CA PHE A 297 -0.30 -8.13 -26.43
C PHE A 297 -0.07 -8.61 -27.87
N TYR A 298 -1.11 -9.04 -28.58
CA TYR A 298 -1.01 -9.39 -30.02
C TYR A 298 -0.53 -8.24 -30.91
N SER A 299 -0.56 -6.98 -30.41
CA SER A 299 0.02 -5.86 -31.15
C SER A 299 1.53 -6.02 -31.40
N ALA A 300 2.24 -6.80 -30.59
CA ALA A 300 3.64 -7.12 -30.78
C ALA A 300 3.90 -8.06 -31.97
N LEU A 301 2.86 -8.74 -32.47
CA LEU A 301 2.89 -9.66 -33.61
C LEU A 301 2.22 -9.08 -34.86
N ALA A 302 1.83 -7.80 -34.86
CA ALA A 302 1.06 -7.18 -35.94
C ALA A 302 1.73 -7.23 -37.32
N THR A 303 3.05 -7.40 -37.38
CA THR A 303 3.82 -7.54 -38.63
C THR A 303 3.99 -8.98 -39.07
N VAL A 304 3.58 -9.95 -38.26
CA VAL A 304 3.71 -11.38 -38.59
C VAL A 304 2.47 -11.84 -39.36
N PRO A 305 2.63 -12.41 -40.59
CA PRO A 305 1.49 -12.87 -41.36
C PRO A 305 0.67 -13.95 -40.64
N GLY A 306 -0.65 -13.86 -40.75
CA GLY A 306 -1.56 -14.86 -40.16
C GLY A 306 -1.93 -14.63 -38.68
N GLN A 307 -1.37 -13.61 -38.04
CA GLN A 307 -1.67 -13.29 -36.64
C GLN A 307 -3.01 -12.56 -36.49
N PRO A 308 -3.65 -12.67 -35.29
CA PRO A 308 -4.87 -11.93 -34.99
C PRO A 308 -4.70 -10.41 -35.13
N THR A 309 -5.74 -9.74 -35.61
CA THR A 309 -5.72 -8.28 -35.68
C THR A 309 -5.68 -7.74 -34.22
N PRO A 310 -4.71 -6.85 -33.89
CA PRO A 310 -4.63 -6.26 -32.57
C PRO A 310 -5.90 -5.48 -32.24
N ASN A 311 -6.49 -5.77 -31.11
CA ASN A 311 -7.59 -4.99 -30.56
C ASN A 311 -7.10 -4.09 -29.41
N LYS A 312 -7.96 -3.19 -28.98
CA LYS A 312 -7.79 -2.40 -27.77
C LYS A 312 -8.87 -2.76 -26.76
N SER A 313 -8.54 -2.72 -25.50
CA SER A 313 -9.47 -2.99 -24.41
C SER A 313 -9.17 -2.08 -23.23
N HIS A 314 -10.20 -1.81 -22.45
CA HIS A 314 -10.07 -1.23 -21.13
C HIS A 314 -9.48 -2.25 -20.16
N ASN A 315 -8.83 -1.78 -19.08
CA ASN A 315 -8.45 -2.66 -18.00
C ASN A 315 -9.53 -2.67 -16.91
N MET A 316 -9.65 -3.79 -16.23
CA MET A 316 -10.54 -4.00 -15.10
C MET A 316 -9.79 -4.81 -14.06
N GLN A 317 -9.96 -4.42 -12.82
CA GLN A 317 -9.34 -5.06 -11.67
C GLN A 317 -10.40 -5.53 -10.68
N PHE A 318 -10.06 -6.58 -9.95
CA PHE A 318 -10.88 -7.08 -8.86
C PHE A 318 -9.96 -7.56 -7.73
N TRP A 319 -10.32 -7.30 -6.48
CA TRP A 319 -9.57 -7.80 -5.33
C TRP A 319 -10.47 -8.22 -4.18
N VAL A 320 -9.97 -9.18 -3.42
CA VAL A 320 -10.51 -9.60 -2.12
C VAL A 320 -9.35 -9.72 -1.16
N LEU A 321 -9.40 -9.00 -0.05
CA LEU A 321 -8.32 -8.94 0.93
C LEU A 321 -8.88 -9.22 2.31
N VAL A 322 -8.14 -9.97 3.09
CA VAL A 322 -8.52 -10.36 4.45
C VAL A 322 -7.28 -10.30 5.34
N ASP A 323 -7.39 -9.61 6.45
CA ASP A 323 -6.57 -9.84 7.62
C ASP A 323 -7.45 -10.07 8.85
N GLN A 324 -7.06 -11.00 9.70
CA GLN A 324 -7.82 -11.38 10.88
C GLN A 324 -6.88 -11.73 12.04
N MET A 325 -6.98 -10.99 13.13
CA MET A 325 -6.36 -11.41 14.38
C MET A 325 -7.00 -12.71 14.87
N LEU A 326 -6.18 -13.73 15.08
CA LEU A 326 -6.60 -15.04 15.58
C LEU A 326 -6.42 -15.17 17.09
N ILE A 327 -5.37 -14.56 17.63
CA ILE A 327 -5.02 -14.59 19.04
C ILE A 327 -4.53 -13.20 19.43
N ARG A 328 -5.09 -12.60 20.48
CA ARG A 328 -4.61 -11.33 21.06
C ARG A 328 -3.55 -11.62 22.11
N GLN A 329 -2.42 -10.92 22.06
CA GLN A 329 -1.30 -11.09 22.99
C GLN A 329 -1.01 -9.80 23.80
N GLY A 330 -1.57 -8.67 23.38
CA GLY A 330 -1.40 -7.36 24.01
C GLY A 330 -2.62 -6.46 23.86
N ALA A 331 -2.49 -5.19 24.19
CA ALA A 331 -3.58 -4.22 24.17
C ALA A 331 -3.80 -3.57 22.80
N GLY A 332 -2.76 -3.49 21.98
CA GLY A 332 -2.82 -2.89 20.65
C GLY A 332 -3.61 -3.74 19.66
N ASP A 333 -4.12 -3.09 18.62
CA ASP A 333 -4.91 -3.76 17.57
C ASP A 333 -4.07 -4.64 16.63
N GLN A 334 -2.75 -4.59 16.76
CA GLN A 334 -1.82 -5.46 16.05
C GLN A 334 -1.07 -6.42 17.00
N ASP A 335 -1.34 -6.37 18.30
CA ASP A 335 -0.64 -7.19 19.28
C ASP A 335 -1.23 -8.60 19.34
N GLY A 336 -0.67 -9.51 18.55
CA GLY A 336 -1.15 -10.88 18.47
C GLY A 336 -0.77 -11.60 17.19
N ILE A 337 -1.37 -12.77 17.00
CA ILE A 337 -1.24 -13.54 15.77
C ILE A 337 -2.32 -13.09 14.79
N ILE A 338 -1.91 -12.55 13.64
CA ILE A 338 -2.78 -12.07 12.58
C ILE A 338 -2.51 -12.91 11.32
N ALA A 339 -3.56 -13.49 10.75
CA ALA A 339 -3.50 -14.17 9.45
C ALA A 339 -3.84 -13.18 8.34
N LEU A 340 -3.14 -13.27 7.23
CA LEU A 340 -3.32 -12.49 6.01
C LEU A 340 -3.69 -13.41 4.86
N ALA A 341 -4.61 -13.00 3.99
CA ALA A 341 -4.88 -13.66 2.73
C ALA A 341 -5.44 -12.67 1.71
N GLY A 342 -5.17 -12.89 0.44
CA GLY A 342 -5.74 -12.05 -0.59
C GLY A 342 -5.67 -12.64 -1.98
N PHE A 343 -6.49 -12.05 -2.83
CA PHE A 343 -6.60 -12.34 -4.25
C PHE A 343 -6.75 -11.02 -5.01
N ALA A 344 -6.01 -10.87 -6.11
CA ALA A 344 -6.15 -9.79 -7.06
C ALA A 344 -6.19 -10.33 -8.49
N HIS A 345 -6.97 -9.69 -9.36
CA HIS A 345 -7.15 -10.08 -10.76
C HIS A 345 -7.16 -8.85 -11.67
N ASN A 346 -6.59 -9.00 -12.86
CA ASN A 346 -6.59 -8.01 -13.94
C ASN A 346 -7.10 -8.61 -15.25
N ASN A 347 -7.44 -7.75 -16.22
CA ASN A 347 -7.77 -8.18 -17.57
C ASN A 347 -6.53 -8.75 -18.31
N PRO A 348 -6.43 -10.08 -18.53
CA PRO A 348 -5.23 -10.71 -19.08
C PRO A 348 -4.94 -10.37 -20.55
N ASN A 349 -5.84 -9.67 -21.26
CA ASN A 349 -5.60 -9.27 -22.63
C ASN A 349 -4.67 -8.05 -22.74
N VAL A 350 -4.60 -7.22 -21.70
CA VAL A 350 -3.88 -5.94 -21.69
C VAL A 350 -2.94 -5.79 -20.48
N SER A 351 -3.16 -6.55 -19.40
CA SER A 351 -2.31 -6.60 -18.23
C SER A 351 -1.33 -7.77 -18.31
N ALA A 352 -0.06 -7.53 -18.02
CA ALA A 352 0.94 -8.59 -17.90
C ALA A 352 0.69 -9.50 -16.69
N PHE A 353 0.20 -8.93 -15.58
CA PHE A 353 -0.24 -9.67 -14.40
C PHE A 353 -1.70 -10.10 -14.58
N ALA A 354 -1.97 -11.40 -14.52
CA ALA A 354 -3.34 -11.91 -14.57
C ALA A 354 -3.94 -11.99 -13.16
N GLU A 355 -3.25 -12.65 -12.25
CA GLU A 355 -3.75 -12.92 -10.90
C GLU A 355 -2.61 -12.91 -9.90
N GLN A 356 -2.95 -12.54 -8.67
CA GLN A 356 -2.09 -12.70 -7.50
C GLN A 356 -2.86 -13.35 -6.38
N TYR A 357 -2.22 -14.28 -5.70
CA TYR A 357 -2.69 -14.92 -4.48
C TYR A 357 -1.62 -14.77 -3.42
N PHE A 358 -2.01 -14.43 -2.21
CA PHE A 358 -1.09 -14.47 -1.08
C PHE A 358 -1.75 -15.01 0.18
N VAL A 359 -0.92 -15.60 1.03
CA VAL A 359 -1.25 -15.96 2.41
C VAL A 359 -0.06 -15.62 3.28
N GLY A 360 -0.34 -15.16 4.49
CA GLY A 360 0.71 -14.79 5.44
C GLY A 360 0.25 -14.83 6.87
N ALA A 361 1.20 -14.66 7.76
CA ALA A 361 0.95 -14.50 9.19
C ALA A 361 1.96 -13.52 9.78
N ILE A 362 1.47 -12.75 10.73
CA ILE A 362 2.26 -11.83 11.55
C ILE A 362 2.00 -12.18 13.01
N ASP A 363 3.05 -12.29 13.82
CA ASP A 363 2.96 -12.49 15.25
C ASP A 363 3.73 -11.38 15.98
N ARG A 364 3.01 -10.48 16.62
CA ARG A 364 3.56 -9.39 17.44
C ARG A 364 3.27 -9.67 18.90
N GLY A 365 4.33 -9.63 19.73
CA GLY A 365 4.20 -9.90 21.15
C GLY A 365 4.39 -11.36 21.55
N PHE A 366 4.82 -12.23 20.62
CA PHE A 366 5.10 -13.65 20.90
C PHE A 366 6.12 -13.85 22.03
N TRP A 367 7.02 -12.91 22.23
CA TRP A 367 8.04 -12.95 23.26
C TRP A 367 7.78 -11.86 24.32
N ARG A 368 7.30 -12.25 25.49
CA ARG A 368 6.94 -11.31 26.56
C ARG A 368 8.05 -10.35 26.99
N ALA A 369 9.33 -10.74 26.84
CA ALA A 369 10.47 -9.87 27.16
C ALA A 369 10.68 -8.80 26.08
N ARG A 370 10.11 -8.96 24.89
CA ARG A 370 10.22 -8.06 23.74
C ARG A 370 8.85 -7.95 23.04
N PRO A 371 7.88 -7.29 23.69
CA PRO A 371 6.49 -7.32 23.24
C PRO A 371 6.23 -6.55 21.94
N GLN A 372 7.17 -5.71 21.52
CA GLN A 372 7.06 -4.92 20.28
C GLN A 372 7.71 -5.63 19.07
N ASP A 373 8.48 -6.71 19.31
CA ASP A 373 9.07 -7.48 18.21
C ASP A 373 8.00 -8.23 17.43
N THR A 374 8.23 -8.39 16.12
CA THR A 374 7.28 -9.00 15.20
C THR A 374 7.96 -10.09 14.36
N ILE A 375 7.31 -11.22 14.19
CA ILE A 375 7.68 -12.24 13.20
C ILE A 375 6.69 -12.14 12.03
N GLY A 376 7.20 -12.19 10.80
CA GLY A 376 6.40 -12.25 9.58
C GLY A 376 6.72 -13.49 8.75
N LEU A 377 5.70 -14.09 8.17
CA LEU A 377 5.80 -15.15 7.16
C LEU A 377 4.82 -14.85 6.03
N LEU A 378 5.30 -14.82 4.79
CA LEU A 378 4.50 -14.55 3.60
C LEU A 378 4.79 -15.59 2.52
N PHE A 379 3.76 -16.12 1.90
CA PHE A 379 3.81 -16.80 0.62
C PHE A 379 2.96 -16.04 -0.39
N ASN A 380 3.58 -15.68 -1.52
CA ASN A 380 2.95 -14.98 -2.63
C ASN A 380 3.06 -15.78 -3.92
N TYR A 381 2.02 -15.76 -4.75
CA TYR A 381 1.95 -16.42 -6.04
C TYR A 381 1.37 -15.48 -7.08
N ASN A 382 2.18 -15.07 -8.06
CA ASN A 382 1.78 -14.23 -9.20
C ASN A 382 1.65 -15.09 -10.45
N THR A 383 0.54 -14.96 -11.19
CA THR A 383 0.38 -15.52 -12.53
C THR A 383 0.49 -14.42 -13.58
N MET A 384 1.23 -14.72 -14.64
CA MET A 384 1.29 -13.84 -15.79
C MET A 384 0.16 -14.12 -16.76
N SER A 385 -0.17 -13.14 -17.60
CA SER A 385 -1.20 -13.25 -18.62
C SER A 385 -0.96 -14.42 -19.57
N GLY A 386 -1.95 -15.28 -19.75
CA GLY A 386 -1.90 -16.34 -20.75
C GLY A 386 -1.81 -15.79 -22.16
N THR A 387 -2.41 -14.62 -22.45
CA THR A 387 -2.28 -13.90 -23.73
C THR A 387 -0.84 -13.43 -23.97
N LEU A 388 -0.18 -12.88 -22.92
CA LEU A 388 1.24 -12.53 -23.01
C LEU A 388 2.11 -13.77 -23.27
N GLY A 389 1.89 -14.86 -22.54
CA GLY A 389 2.62 -16.11 -22.71
C GLY A 389 2.48 -16.71 -24.12
N ALA A 390 1.27 -16.66 -24.71
CA ALA A 390 1.03 -17.08 -26.09
C ALA A 390 1.83 -16.21 -27.07
N VAL A 391 1.77 -14.89 -26.93
CA VAL A 391 2.54 -13.96 -27.77
C VAL A 391 4.04 -14.21 -27.64
N GLN A 392 4.55 -14.39 -26.43
CA GLN A 392 5.98 -14.71 -26.20
C GLN A 392 6.39 -16.04 -26.82
N THR A 393 5.52 -17.05 -26.81
CA THR A 393 5.77 -18.34 -27.47
C THR A 393 5.95 -18.14 -28.98
N GLU A 394 5.08 -17.38 -29.61
CA GLU A 394 5.19 -17.08 -31.05
C GLU A 394 6.40 -16.19 -31.34
N GLN A 395 6.71 -15.21 -30.48
CA GLN A 395 7.94 -14.43 -30.63
C GLN A 395 9.19 -15.31 -30.63
N ALA A 396 9.23 -16.34 -29.77
CA ALA A 396 10.33 -17.30 -29.78
C ALA A 396 10.42 -18.08 -31.13
N GLU A 397 9.28 -18.52 -31.65
CA GLU A 397 9.22 -19.24 -32.92
C GLU A 397 9.68 -18.39 -34.13
N PHE A 398 9.35 -17.09 -34.11
CA PHE A 398 9.75 -16.16 -35.18
C PHE A 398 11.10 -15.47 -34.94
N GLY A 399 11.79 -15.78 -33.85
CA GLY A 399 13.07 -15.13 -33.46
C GLY A 399 12.92 -13.64 -33.15
N LEU A 400 11.76 -13.21 -32.68
CA LEU A 400 11.47 -11.83 -32.27
C LEU A 400 11.87 -11.60 -30.82
N PRO A 401 12.16 -10.34 -30.42
CA PRO A 401 12.37 -9.99 -29.03
C PRO A 401 11.11 -10.27 -28.20
N PHE A 402 11.28 -10.82 -27.01
CA PHE A 402 10.16 -11.06 -26.10
C PHE A 402 9.54 -9.75 -25.62
N SER A 403 8.21 -9.72 -25.56
CA SER A 403 7.45 -8.65 -24.91
C SER A 403 7.73 -8.62 -23.41
N ASN A 404 7.41 -7.49 -22.76
CA ASN A 404 7.52 -7.28 -21.31
C ASN A 404 8.95 -7.43 -20.74
N GLY A 405 9.98 -7.13 -21.54
CA GLY A 405 11.38 -7.20 -21.12
C GLY A 405 11.88 -8.60 -20.72
N ALA A 406 11.12 -9.64 -21.08
CA ALA A 406 11.43 -11.02 -20.76
C ALA A 406 12.59 -11.58 -21.61
N THR A 407 13.20 -12.67 -21.14
CA THR A 407 14.21 -13.46 -21.87
C THR A 407 13.71 -14.87 -22.19
N GLY A 408 12.45 -15.16 -21.86
CA GLY A 408 11.74 -16.41 -22.10
C GLY A 408 10.25 -16.22 -21.88
N VAL A 409 9.47 -17.29 -22.05
CA VAL A 409 8.02 -17.25 -21.84
C VAL A 409 7.71 -17.12 -20.34
N GLN A 410 6.94 -16.11 -19.99
CA GLN A 410 6.51 -15.84 -18.63
C GLN A 410 5.22 -16.61 -18.30
N THR A 411 5.16 -17.19 -17.11
CA THR A 411 4.00 -17.98 -16.66
C THR A 411 3.58 -17.62 -15.23
N HIS A 412 4.41 -17.91 -14.24
CA HIS A 412 4.15 -17.59 -12.83
C HIS A 412 5.44 -17.48 -12.03
N GLU A 413 5.38 -16.74 -10.93
CA GLU A 413 6.43 -16.58 -9.94
C GLU A 413 5.85 -16.80 -8.55
N MET A 414 6.67 -17.35 -7.64
CA MET A 414 6.30 -17.48 -6.23
C MET A 414 7.42 -16.88 -5.37
N VAL A 415 7.01 -16.25 -4.27
CA VAL A 415 7.93 -15.71 -3.25
C VAL A 415 7.54 -16.27 -1.90
N LEU A 416 8.53 -16.77 -1.16
CA LEU A 416 8.41 -17.06 0.25
C LEU A 416 9.31 -16.08 1.00
N GLU A 417 8.75 -15.28 1.89
CA GLU A 417 9.49 -14.36 2.77
C GLU A 417 9.27 -14.76 4.23
N ALA A 418 10.34 -14.72 5.02
CA ALA A 418 10.32 -14.85 6.47
C ALA A 418 11.20 -13.78 7.10
N ASN A 419 10.67 -13.06 8.08
CA ASN A 419 11.39 -11.97 8.73
C ASN A 419 11.16 -11.93 10.25
N TYR A 420 12.04 -11.19 10.94
CA TYR A 420 11.93 -10.91 12.35
C TYR A 420 12.24 -9.43 12.60
N SER A 421 11.23 -8.61 12.83
CA SER A 421 11.39 -7.19 13.16
C SER A 421 11.72 -7.02 14.64
N ILE A 422 12.88 -6.47 14.90
CA ILE A 422 13.42 -6.19 16.24
C ILE A 422 13.18 -4.71 16.51
N HIS A 423 12.33 -4.39 17.47
CA HIS A 423 12.21 -3.03 17.99
C HIS A 423 13.46 -2.72 18.84
N VAL A 424 14.42 -2.01 18.26
CA VAL A 424 15.74 -1.76 18.87
C VAL A 424 15.67 -0.66 19.92
N TYR A 425 14.97 0.40 19.57
CA TYR A 425 14.74 1.58 20.40
C TYR A 425 13.54 2.33 19.86
N ARG A 426 12.95 3.26 20.62
CA ARG A 426 11.84 4.06 20.14
C ARG A 426 12.13 4.67 18.76
N GLY A 427 11.24 4.49 17.83
CA GLY A 427 11.37 4.95 16.46
C GLY A 427 12.50 4.28 15.66
N VAL A 428 13.06 3.14 16.12
CA VAL A 428 14.12 2.41 15.41
C VAL A 428 13.81 0.92 15.39
N ASP A 429 13.55 0.41 14.19
CA ASP A 429 13.35 -1.01 13.94
C ASP A 429 14.44 -1.58 13.02
N PHE A 430 14.88 -2.81 13.32
CA PHE A 430 15.81 -3.59 12.51
C PHE A 430 15.17 -4.93 12.17
N ARG A 431 15.03 -5.24 10.88
CA ARG A 431 14.33 -6.42 10.40
C ARG A 431 15.21 -7.25 9.49
N PRO A 432 15.95 -8.24 10.01
CA PRO A 432 16.55 -9.29 9.19
C PRO A 432 15.47 -10.14 8.51
N GLU A 433 15.77 -10.59 7.30
CA GLU A 433 14.84 -11.37 6.50
C GLU A 433 15.54 -12.37 5.59
N PHE A 434 14.73 -13.32 5.12
CA PHE A 434 15.07 -14.30 4.10
C PHE A 434 13.95 -14.36 3.09
N GLU A 435 14.32 -14.32 1.79
CA GLU A 435 13.40 -14.57 0.69
C GLU A 435 13.87 -15.76 -0.14
N TYR A 436 12.90 -16.53 -0.66
CA TYR A 436 13.15 -17.51 -1.68
C TYR A 436 12.20 -17.29 -2.86
N VAL A 437 12.80 -16.93 -4.01
CA VAL A 437 12.08 -16.63 -5.24
C VAL A 437 12.12 -17.85 -6.16
N PHE A 438 10.95 -18.41 -6.41
CA PHE A 438 10.77 -19.50 -7.37
C PHE A 438 10.43 -18.92 -8.72
N ARG A 439 11.19 -19.30 -9.75
CA ARG A 439 10.99 -18.86 -11.13
C ARG A 439 11.04 -17.32 -11.26
N PRO A 440 12.15 -16.67 -10.91
CA PRO A 440 12.28 -15.22 -11.00
C PRO A 440 11.85 -14.71 -12.37
N ASN A 441 11.16 -13.56 -12.38
CA ASN A 441 10.53 -12.95 -13.56
C ASN A 441 9.48 -13.87 -14.26
N ALA A 442 8.91 -14.80 -13.48
CA ALA A 442 7.94 -15.80 -13.96
C ALA A 442 8.48 -16.74 -15.07
N GLN A 443 9.80 -16.92 -15.19
CA GLN A 443 10.47 -17.63 -16.26
C GLN A 443 11.20 -18.90 -15.77
N THR A 444 11.26 -19.93 -16.62
CA THR A 444 11.95 -21.20 -16.28
C THR A 444 13.44 -21.17 -16.57
N ASN A 445 13.91 -20.24 -17.39
CA ASN A 445 15.32 -20.10 -17.78
C ASN A 445 16.14 -19.31 -16.74
N ILE A 446 15.50 -18.71 -15.74
CA ILE A 446 16.17 -18.09 -14.58
C ILE A 446 16.07 -19.05 -13.38
N ARG A 447 17.22 -19.29 -12.74
CA ARG A 447 17.27 -20.21 -11.59
C ARG A 447 16.59 -19.60 -10.38
N ASN A 448 15.87 -20.43 -9.60
CA ASN A 448 15.36 -20.02 -8.29
C ASN A 448 16.46 -19.36 -7.45
N ALA A 449 16.11 -18.32 -6.73
CA ALA A 449 17.05 -17.50 -5.98
C ALA A 449 16.77 -17.53 -4.48
N ALA A 450 17.83 -17.50 -3.68
CA ALA A 450 17.76 -17.26 -2.24
C ALA A 450 18.42 -15.91 -1.93
N VAL A 451 17.69 -15.07 -1.21
CA VAL A 451 18.12 -13.72 -0.82
C VAL A 451 18.14 -13.64 0.70
N LEU A 452 19.20 -13.03 1.22
CA LEU A 452 19.30 -12.62 2.62
C LEU A 452 19.33 -11.11 2.66
N GLY A 453 18.50 -10.52 3.51
CA GLY A 453 18.37 -9.09 3.60
C GLY A 453 18.13 -8.58 5.00
N PHE A 454 18.05 -7.28 5.10
CA PHE A 454 17.51 -6.60 6.27
C PHE A 454 16.94 -5.23 5.89
N LYS A 455 15.95 -4.80 6.65
CA LYS A 455 15.38 -3.46 6.59
C LYS A 455 15.66 -2.72 7.91
N VAL A 456 16.07 -1.47 7.82
CA VAL A 456 16.17 -0.56 8.96
C VAL A 456 15.18 0.57 8.73
N ASN A 457 14.35 0.84 9.71
CA ASN A 457 13.46 2.00 9.71
C ASN A 457 13.80 2.89 10.90
N VAL A 458 13.85 4.20 10.66
CA VAL A 458 14.11 5.22 11.69
C VAL A 458 13.11 6.36 11.53
N GLN A 459 12.31 6.59 12.56
CA GLN A 459 11.31 7.67 12.62
C GLN A 459 11.82 8.78 13.57
N PHE A 460 11.95 10.00 13.03
CA PHE A 460 12.50 11.14 13.76
C PHE A 460 11.46 12.08 14.33
#